data_1dd6c16dffd3a1e69e234a27363791f3
#
_entry.id   1dd6c16dffd3a1e69e234a27363791f3
#
_cell.length_a   1.000
_cell.length_b   1.000
_cell.length_c   1.000
_cell.angle_alpha   90.00
_cell.angle_beta   90.00
_cell.angle_gamma   90.00
#
_symmetry.space_group_name_H-M   'P 1'
#
loop_
_entity.id
_entity.type
_entity.pdbx_description
1 polymer ?
#
loop_
_entity_poly.entity_id
_entity_poly.type
_entity_poly.pdbx_seq_one_letter_code
_entity_poly.pdbx_strand_id
1 'polypeptide(L)'
;MSNQQKKVVVIWSLIGVLAAIIALFINDAWARSAPRSAIPLVDNSFLSQATVRVSYSDLVRAGEDLSDFDCLGCHEKDDPPVVKYDEHQKIIVPEEHENIILGHGSHGRNNNCYNCHNEANLATLSARDSQELTFAQSSHICGSCHGPTIRDWDSGAHGRTNGYWDRTLGPAVKKDCVNCHDPHHPKFPGRKPAPGPHSLHSEILSGISPHAEP
;
A
#
# COMPACT_ATOMS: atom_id res chain seq x y z
N MET A 1 12.83 -48.15 -60.16
CA MET A 1 13.23 -47.69 -58.84
C MET A 1 13.36 -48.88 -57.92
N SER A 2 14.52 -49.06 -57.34
CA SER A 2 14.73 -50.18 -56.41
C SER A 2 13.93 -49.91 -55.07
N ASN A 3 13.69 -50.99 -54.33
CA ASN A 3 12.90 -50.86 -53.07
C ASN A 3 13.58 -49.93 -52.06
N GLN A 4 14.91 -49.84 -52.13
CA GLN A 4 15.73 -48.89 -51.33
C GLN A 4 15.50 -47.43 -51.75
N GLN A 5 15.47 -47.19 -53.07
CA GLN A 5 15.18 -45.82 -53.60
C GLN A 5 13.78 -45.33 -53.22
N LYS A 6 12.80 -46.21 -53.20
CA LYS A 6 11.42 -45.87 -52.75
C LYS A 6 11.42 -45.49 -51.26
N LYS A 7 12.12 -46.22 -50.38
CA LYS A 7 12.22 -45.92 -48.96
C LYS A 7 12.90 -44.58 -48.74
N VAL A 8 13.99 -44.27 -49.44
CA VAL A 8 14.70 -42.99 -49.32
C VAL A 8 13.78 -41.80 -49.72
N VAL A 9 13.04 -41.93 -50.83
CA VAL A 9 12.11 -40.90 -51.28
C VAL A 9 10.99 -40.66 -50.24
N VAL A 10 10.42 -41.72 -49.67
CA VAL A 10 9.39 -41.61 -48.65
C VAL A 10 9.93 -40.89 -47.39
N ILE A 11 11.13 -41.26 -46.93
CA ILE A 11 11.74 -40.61 -45.75
C ILE A 11 11.95 -39.11 -46.00
N TRP A 12 12.52 -38.71 -47.12
CA TRP A 12 12.73 -37.32 -47.46
C TRP A 12 11.42 -36.52 -47.61
N SER A 13 10.39 -37.16 -48.14
CA SER A 13 9.06 -36.56 -48.23
C SER A 13 8.46 -36.31 -46.86
N LEU A 14 8.58 -37.26 -45.92
CA LEU A 14 8.12 -37.09 -44.54
C LEU A 14 8.88 -35.99 -43.80
N ILE A 15 10.19 -35.94 -43.97
CA ILE A 15 11.03 -34.87 -43.37
C ILE A 15 10.60 -33.50 -43.94
N GLY A 16 10.37 -33.39 -45.23
CA GLY A 16 9.91 -32.15 -45.86
C GLY A 16 8.55 -31.69 -45.34
N VAL A 17 7.60 -32.61 -45.19
CA VAL A 17 6.28 -32.29 -44.60
C VAL A 17 6.41 -31.85 -43.14
N LEU A 18 7.19 -32.58 -42.36
CA LEU A 18 7.42 -32.20 -40.97
C LEU A 18 8.07 -30.81 -40.84
N ALA A 19 9.08 -30.52 -41.65
CA ALA A 19 9.74 -29.22 -41.67
C ALA A 19 8.75 -28.10 -42.09
N ALA A 20 7.85 -28.34 -43.04
CA ALA A 20 6.82 -27.38 -43.40
C ALA A 20 5.82 -27.13 -42.28
N ILE A 21 5.38 -28.18 -41.59
CA ILE A 21 4.49 -28.04 -40.42
C ILE A 21 5.16 -27.21 -39.31
N ILE A 22 6.42 -27.50 -39.01
CA ILE A 22 7.18 -26.74 -38.00
C ILE A 22 7.33 -25.27 -38.43
N ALA A 23 7.64 -25.00 -39.67
CA ALA A 23 7.76 -23.65 -40.19
C ALA A 23 6.42 -22.87 -40.10
N LEU A 24 5.32 -23.52 -40.44
CA LEU A 24 3.98 -22.94 -40.34
C LEU A 24 3.63 -22.65 -38.87
N PHE A 25 3.93 -23.59 -37.98
CA PHE A 25 3.68 -23.40 -36.52
C PHE A 25 4.51 -22.26 -35.96
N ILE A 26 5.80 -22.19 -36.30
CA ILE A 26 6.67 -21.09 -35.84
C ILE A 26 6.17 -19.76 -36.38
N ASN A 27 5.81 -19.70 -37.67
CA ASN A 27 5.31 -18.48 -38.29
C ASN A 27 3.98 -18.03 -37.65
N ASP A 28 3.05 -18.96 -37.41
CA ASP A 28 1.76 -18.68 -36.77
C ASP A 28 1.96 -18.25 -35.28
N ALA A 29 2.83 -18.93 -34.55
CA ALA A 29 3.17 -18.56 -33.17
C ALA A 29 3.85 -17.19 -33.09
N TRP A 30 4.64 -16.80 -34.11
CA TRP A 30 5.29 -15.49 -34.15
C TRP A 30 4.34 -14.40 -34.64
N ALA A 31 3.49 -14.69 -35.62
CA ALA A 31 2.52 -13.73 -36.14
C ALA A 31 1.39 -13.43 -35.16
N ARG A 32 1.08 -14.37 -34.26
CA ARG A 32 0.08 -14.21 -33.21
C ARG A 32 0.60 -13.53 -31.96
N SER A 33 1.86 -13.16 -31.87
CA SER A 33 2.31 -12.21 -30.86
C SER A 33 1.62 -10.89 -31.15
N ALA A 34 0.42 -10.72 -30.59
CA ALA A 34 -0.28 -9.45 -30.61
C ALA A 34 0.70 -8.35 -30.21
N PRO A 35 0.77 -7.22 -30.91
CA PRO A 35 1.59 -6.12 -30.48
C PRO A 35 1.18 -5.86 -29.03
N ARG A 36 2.14 -5.99 -28.11
CA ARG A 36 1.93 -5.61 -26.73
C ARG A 36 1.48 -4.17 -26.78
N SER A 37 0.19 -3.94 -26.55
CA SER A 37 -0.28 -2.59 -26.33
C SER A 37 0.62 -2.02 -25.24
N ALA A 38 1.20 -0.85 -25.47
CA ALA A 38 1.94 -0.16 -24.44
C ALA A 38 1.06 -0.17 -23.19
N ILE A 39 1.55 -0.79 -22.11
CA ILE A 39 0.83 -0.75 -20.84
C ILE A 39 0.64 0.72 -20.53
N PRO A 40 -0.60 1.25 -20.47
CA PRO A 40 -0.80 2.64 -20.24
C PRO A 40 -0.13 2.97 -18.91
N LEU A 41 0.75 3.97 -18.92
CA LEU A 41 1.30 4.51 -17.69
C LEU A 41 0.14 4.92 -16.80
N VAL A 42 0.23 4.61 -15.52
CA VAL A 42 -0.78 5.04 -14.55
C VAL A 42 -0.84 6.56 -14.60
N ASP A 43 -2.02 7.10 -14.86
CA ASP A 43 -2.25 8.53 -14.84
C ASP A 43 -1.86 9.10 -13.47
N ASN A 44 -1.16 10.23 -13.45
CA ASN A 44 -0.69 10.86 -12.21
C ASN A 44 -1.83 11.16 -11.23
N SER A 45 -3.05 11.36 -11.72
CA SER A 45 -4.25 11.53 -10.88
C SER A 45 -4.52 10.33 -9.98
N PHE A 46 -4.17 9.10 -10.41
CA PHE A 46 -4.31 7.89 -9.59
C PHE A 46 -3.21 7.75 -8.55
N LEU A 47 -2.07 8.40 -8.73
CA LEU A 47 -0.99 8.38 -7.74
C LEU A 47 -1.35 9.18 -6.48
N SER A 48 -2.17 10.22 -6.64
CA SER A 48 -2.62 11.10 -5.54
C SER A 48 -3.86 10.58 -4.80
N GLN A 49 -4.75 9.85 -5.48
CA GLN A 49 -6.03 9.41 -4.92
C GLN A 49 -5.94 8.23 -3.94
N ALA A 50 -4.78 7.69 -3.71
CA ALA A 50 -4.62 6.43 -2.99
C ALA A 50 -4.43 6.58 -1.48
N THR A 51 -4.25 7.78 -0.98
CA THR A 51 -4.06 8.06 0.43
C THR A 51 -5.24 8.84 0.98
N VAL A 52 -5.69 8.43 2.17
CA VAL A 52 -6.79 9.10 2.87
C VAL A 52 -6.28 10.35 3.58
N ARG A 53 -4.99 10.35 3.93
CA ARG A 53 -4.33 11.40 4.71
C ARG A 53 -2.98 11.76 4.10
N VAL A 54 -2.56 12.99 4.28
CA VAL A 54 -1.20 13.44 3.97
C VAL A 54 -0.34 13.22 5.20
N SER A 55 0.81 12.57 5.06
CA SER A 55 1.75 12.38 6.16
C SER A 55 2.79 13.50 6.22
N TYR A 56 3.45 13.64 7.36
CA TYR A 56 4.62 14.52 7.49
C TYR A 56 5.67 14.25 6.40
N SER A 57 5.94 12.97 6.13
CA SER A 57 6.87 12.56 5.06
C SER A 57 6.42 13.01 3.66
N ASP A 58 5.10 13.06 3.41
CA ASP A 58 4.59 13.55 2.13
C ASP A 58 4.80 15.07 1.99
N LEU A 59 4.54 15.84 3.04
CA LEU A 59 4.76 17.30 3.06
C LEU A 59 6.23 17.64 2.87
N VAL A 60 7.12 16.98 3.61
CA VAL A 60 8.58 17.17 3.45
C VAL A 60 9.03 16.87 2.02
N ARG A 61 8.51 15.79 1.44
CA ARG A 61 8.87 15.39 0.06
C ARG A 61 8.34 16.37 -0.97
N ALA A 62 7.18 16.95 -0.73
CA ALA A 62 6.56 17.94 -1.60
C ALA A 62 7.13 19.36 -1.41
N GLY A 63 7.87 19.60 -0.33
CA GLY A 63 8.33 20.94 0.05
C GLY A 63 7.20 21.86 0.51
N GLU A 64 6.14 21.25 1.06
CA GLU A 64 4.97 21.96 1.56
C GLU A 64 5.20 22.52 2.98
N ASP A 65 4.27 23.37 3.42
CA ASP A 65 4.30 23.98 4.74
C ASP A 65 4.23 22.93 5.86
N LEU A 66 5.08 23.09 6.87
CA LEU A 66 5.18 22.23 8.06
C LEU A 66 4.75 22.96 9.35
N SER A 67 4.11 24.13 9.26
CA SER A 67 3.71 24.92 10.41
C SER A 67 2.80 24.15 11.39
N ASP A 68 1.95 23.25 10.89
CA ASP A 68 1.11 22.38 11.72
C ASP A 68 1.93 21.40 12.60
N PHE A 69 3.21 21.24 12.31
CA PHE A 69 4.14 20.42 13.10
C PHE A 69 5.15 21.25 13.92
N ASP A 70 4.97 22.55 13.97
CA ASP A 70 5.77 23.43 14.85
C ASP A 70 5.22 23.44 16.27
N CYS A 71 5.35 22.30 16.93
CA CYS A 71 4.84 22.11 18.30
C CYS A 71 5.48 23.07 19.29
N LEU A 72 6.75 23.42 19.08
CA LEU A 72 7.49 24.33 19.97
C LEU A 72 7.13 25.81 19.76
N GLY A 73 6.31 26.12 18.77
CA GLY A 73 5.69 27.45 18.64
C GLY A 73 4.70 27.77 19.79
N CYS A 74 4.12 26.72 20.41
CA CYS A 74 3.20 26.84 21.53
C CYS A 74 3.68 26.12 22.81
N HIS A 75 4.49 25.08 22.68
CA HIS A 75 4.99 24.28 23.81
C HIS A 75 6.45 24.55 24.09
N GLU A 76 6.83 24.53 25.36
CA GLU A 76 8.22 24.61 25.77
C GLU A 76 8.85 23.21 25.84
N LYS A 77 10.13 23.13 25.51
CA LYS A 77 10.89 21.89 25.64
C LYS A 77 11.12 21.61 27.12
N ASP A 78 11.05 20.33 27.51
CA ASP A 78 11.21 19.85 28.88
C ASP A 78 10.14 20.38 29.87
N ASP A 79 9.05 20.99 29.38
CA ASP A 79 7.88 21.41 30.16
C ASP A 79 6.58 20.87 29.53
N PRO A 80 6.32 19.57 29.66
CA PRO A 80 5.17 18.94 29.04
C PRO A 80 3.85 19.39 29.66
N PRO A 81 2.81 19.65 28.86
CA PRO A 81 1.50 19.97 29.37
C PRO A 81 0.89 18.79 30.14
N VAL A 82 0.22 19.10 31.25
CA VAL A 82 -0.44 18.08 32.05
C VAL A 82 -1.70 17.60 31.39
N VAL A 83 -1.77 16.29 31.12
CA VAL A 83 -2.97 15.65 30.56
C VAL A 83 -4.10 15.69 31.58
N LYS A 84 -5.24 16.29 31.24
CA LYS A 84 -6.43 16.40 32.08
C LYS A 84 -7.43 15.29 31.78
N TYR A 85 -8.15 14.84 32.80
CA TYR A 85 -9.15 13.79 32.69
C TYR A 85 -10.51 14.28 33.21
N ASP A 86 -11.59 13.78 32.61
CA ASP A 86 -12.95 13.99 33.07
C ASP A 86 -13.31 13.04 34.24
N GLU A 87 -14.53 13.15 34.77
CA GLU A 87 -15.06 12.30 35.85
C GLU A 87 -15.13 10.81 35.48
N HIS A 88 -15.09 10.48 34.19
CA HIS A 88 -15.09 9.11 33.66
C HIS A 88 -13.69 8.61 33.29
N GLN A 89 -12.63 9.33 33.71
CA GLN A 89 -11.23 9.01 33.41
C GLN A 89 -10.90 9.05 31.90
N LYS A 90 -11.64 9.82 31.14
CA LYS A 90 -11.34 10.09 29.73
C LYS A 90 -10.51 11.36 29.62
N ILE A 91 -9.57 11.35 28.70
CA ILE A 91 -8.75 12.53 28.42
C ILE A 91 -9.64 13.65 27.88
N ILE A 92 -9.47 14.82 28.46
CA ILE A 92 -10.04 16.07 27.97
C ILE A 92 -9.05 16.59 26.92
N VAL A 93 -9.48 16.59 25.65
CA VAL A 93 -8.69 17.16 24.56
C VAL A 93 -8.67 18.67 24.73
N PRO A 94 -7.49 19.33 24.74
CA PRO A 94 -7.40 20.78 24.82
C PRO A 94 -8.09 21.46 23.63
N GLU A 95 -8.57 22.69 23.84
CA GLU A 95 -9.29 23.46 22.82
C GLU A 95 -8.42 23.71 21.58
N GLU A 96 -7.12 23.92 21.77
CA GLU A 96 -6.14 24.10 20.69
C GLU A 96 -5.94 22.85 19.83
N HIS A 97 -6.43 21.69 20.29
CA HIS A 97 -6.36 20.38 19.62
C HIS A 97 -7.76 19.76 19.41
N GLU A 98 -8.83 20.57 19.36
CA GLU A 98 -10.22 20.09 19.25
C GLU A 98 -10.50 19.18 18.04
N ASN A 99 -9.67 19.26 17.01
CA ASN A 99 -9.75 18.42 15.83
C ASN A 99 -9.32 16.96 16.09
N ILE A 100 -8.71 16.65 17.24
CA ILE A 100 -8.26 15.32 17.57
C ILE A 100 -9.41 14.48 18.14
N ILE A 101 -9.70 13.37 17.48
CA ILE A 101 -10.67 12.38 17.94
C ILE A 101 -9.90 11.19 18.53
N LEU A 102 -10.02 11.00 19.85
CA LEU A 102 -9.34 9.92 20.56
C LEU A 102 -10.15 8.62 20.48
N GLY A 103 -9.53 7.56 20.00
CA GLY A 103 -10.15 6.24 19.87
C GLY A 103 -9.15 5.12 19.61
N HIS A 104 -7.97 5.21 20.21
CA HIS A 104 -6.91 4.22 19.99
C HIS A 104 -7.00 3.08 21.00
N GLY A 105 -7.17 1.88 20.44
CA GLY A 105 -7.26 0.65 21.23
C GLY A 105 -8.66 0.38 21.83
N SER A 106 -8.84 -0.84 22.31
CA SER A 106 -10.09 -1.25 22.97
C SER A 106 -10.34 -0.41 24.21
N HIS A 107 -11.49 0.23 24.29
CA HIS A 107 -11.89 1.10 25.39
C HIS A 107 -10.97 2.29 25.66
N GLY A 108 -10.26 2.78 24.60
CA GLY A 108 -9.37 3.94 24.71
C GLY A 108 -8.11 3.69 25.52
N ARG A 109 -7.67 2.45 25.69
CA ARG A 109 -6.50 2.10 26.51
C ARG A 109 -5.19 2.74 26.06
N ASN A 110 -5.11 3.17 24.80
CA ASN A 110 -3.93 3.81 24.26
C ASN A 110 -4.16 5.27 23.89
N ASN A 111 -5.09 5.93 24.54
CA ASN A 111 -5.40 7.34 24.25
C ASN A 111 -4.42 8.33 24.92
N ASN A 112 -3.52 7.88 25.80
CA ASN A 112 -2.56 8.79 26.45
C ASN A 112 -1.60 9.37 25.41
N CYS A 113 -1.50 10.71 25.41
CA CYS A 113 -0.69 11.48 24.46
C CYS A 113 0.79 11.02 24.46
N TYR A 114 1.33 10.80 25.64
CA TYR A 114 2.73 10.43 25.86
C TYR A 114 3.05 8.94 25.60
N ASN A 115 2.05 8.15 25.16
CA ASN A 115 2.35 6.84 24.61
C ASN A 115 3.05 6.91 23.25
N CYS A 116 2.96 8.06 22.58
CA CYS A 116 3.53 8.30 21.27
C CYS A 116 4.32 9.60 21.17
N HIS A 117 3.84 10.69 21.76
CA HIS A 117 4.54 11.96 21.79
C HIS A 117 5.63 11.95 22.85
N ASN A 118 6.77 12.53 22.53
CA ASN A 118 7.88 12.62 23.46
C ASN A 118 7.59 13.71 24.50
N GLU A 119 7.45 13.31 25.76
CA GLU A 119 7.16 14.21 26.87
C GLU A 119 8.21 15.32 27.05
N ALA A 120 9.49 15.01 26.83
CA ALA A 120 10.57 15.98 26.91
C ALA A 120 10.70 16.87 25.67
N ASN A 121 10.17 16.45 24.53
CA ASN A 121 10.30 17.20 23.28
C ASN A 121 9.11 16.88 22.34
N LEU A 122 8.04 17.67 22.45
CA LEU A 122 6.81 17.46 21.69
C LEU A 122 6.99 17.59 20.16
N ALA A 123 8.09 18.15 19.68
CA ALA A 123 8.46 18.16 18.28
C ALA A 123 8.91 16.78 17.76
N THR A 124 8.94 15.76 18.63
CA THR A 124 9.34 14.39 18.31
C THR A 124 8.36 13.37 18.89
N LEU A 125 8.55 12.12 18.50
CA LEU A 125 7.81 10.97 19.00
C LEU A 125 8.75 10.12 19.88
N SER A 126 8.18 9.32 20.78
CA SER A 126 8.94 8.42 21.65
C SER A 126 8.43 6.99 21.49
N ALA A 127 9.31 6.07 21.05
CA ALA A 127 9.00 4.66 21.01
C ALA A 127 8.98 4.03 22.41
N ARG A 128 8.44 2.81 22.54
CA ARG A 128 8.33 2.13 23.85
C ARG A 128 9.66 1.85 24.54
N ASP A 129 10.74 1.79 23.78
CA ASP A 129 12.11 1.67 24.29
C ASP A 129 12.78 3.02 24.56
N SER A 130 11.99 4.10 24.56
CA SER A 130 12.42 5.49 24.73
C SER A 130 13.29 6.03 23.61
N GLN A 131 13.32 5.37 22.44
CA GLN A 131 13.97 5.92 21.26
C GLN A 131 13.19 7.16 20.80
N GLU A 132 13.89 8.27 20.65
CA GLU A 132 13.35 9.48 20.06
C GLU A 132 13.27 9.33 18.54
N LEU A 133 12.12 9.62 17.95
CA LEU A 133 11.82 9.48 16.55
C LEU A 133 11.23 10.78 15.99
N THR A 134 11.54 11.11 14.77
CA THR A 134 10.90 12.21 14.04
C THR A 134 9.51 11.80 13.53
N PHE A 135 8.66 12.76 13.17
CA PHE A 135 7.36 12.48 12.54
C PHE A 135 7.49 11.70 11.21
N ALA A 136 8.62 11.86 10.51
CA ALA A 136 8.92 11.06 9.31
C ALA A 136 9.14 9.57 9.61
N GLN A 137 9.40 9.22 10.86
CA GLN A 137 9.61 7.86 11.35
C GLN A 137 8.37 7.29 12.07
N SER A 138 7.20 7.91 11.89
CA SER A 138 5.95 7.55 12.57
C SER A 138 5.56 6.07 12.43
N SER A 139 5.91 5.42 11.33
CA SER A 139 5.66 3.99 11.14
C SER A 139 6.40 3.12 12.17
N HIS A 140 7.57 3.54 12.65
CA HIS A 140 8.31 2.83 13.71
C HIS A 140 7.61 2.91 15.08
N ILE A 141 6.96 4.04 15.37
CA ILE A 141 6.10 4.16 16.57
C ILE A 141 4.99 3.12 16.54
N CYS A 142 4.27 3.03 15.41
CA CYS A 142 3.22 2.02 15.25
C CYS A 142 3.78 0.61 15.44
N GLY A 143 4.93 0.33 14.86
CA GLY A 143 5.63 -0.95 14.92
C GLY A 143 6.08 -1.33 16.33
N SER A 144 6.35 -0.37 17.22
CA SER A 144 6.74 -0.64 18.59
C SER A 144 5.67 -1.39 19.41
N CYS A 145 4.40 -1.27 19.00
CA CYS A 145 3.26 -1.99 19.57
C CYS A 145 2.66 -3.00 18.58
N HIS A 146 2.60 -2.68 17.28
CA HIS A 146 2.02 -3.47 16.21
C HIS A 146 3.07 -4.31 15.46
N GLY A 147 3.87 -5.09 16.20
CA GLY A 147 4.99 -5.85 15.69
C GLY A 147 4.70 -6.78 14.49
N PRO A 148 3.63 -7.59 14.47
CA PRO A 148 3.25 -8.37 13.30
C PRO A 148 2.97 -7.47 12.09
N THR A 149 2.19 -6.40 12.28
CA THR A 149 1.76 -5.50 11.21
C THR A 149 2.93 -4.74 10.59
N ILE A 150 3.93 -4.32 11.40
CA ILE A 150 5.12 -3.64 10.85
C ILE A 150 5.97 -4.61 10.00
N ARG A 151 6.07 -5.89 10.37
CA ARG A 151 6.76 -6.89 9.55
C ARG A 151 6.05 -7.10 8.20
N ASP A 152 4.72 -7.15 8.22
CA ASP A 152 3.92 -7.24 7.01
C ASP A 152 4.06 -5.98 6.14
N TRP A 153 4.12 -4.82 6.77
CA TRP A 153 4.38 -3.55 6.09
C TRP A 153 5.79 -3.52 5.49
N ASP A 154 6.80 -3.97 6.19
CA ASP A 154 8.18 -4.04 5.69
C ASP A 154 8.30 -4.96 4.48
N SER A 155 7.62 -6.11 4.51
CA SER A 155 7.59 -7.09 3.43
C SER A 155 6.70 -6.67 2.24
N GLY A 156 5.85 -5.64 2.41
CA GLY A 156 4.89 -5.19 1.40
C GLY A 156 3.56 -5.97 1.40
N ALA A 157 3.32 -6.86 2.36
CA ALA A 157 2.06 -7.58 2.53
C ALA A 157 0.96 -6.68 3.12
N HIS A 158 1.35 -5.66 3.89
CA HIS A 158 0.47 -4.61 4.42
C HIS A 158 0.91 -3.25 3.90
N GLY A 159 -0.05 -2.32 3.79
CA GLY A 159 0.23 -0.98 3.30
C GLY A 159 0.21 -0.90 1.77
N ARG A 160 0.74 0.18 1.25
CA ARG A 160 0.71 0.48 -0.17
C ARG A 160 2.01 1.15 -0.62
N THR A 161 2.44 0.81 -1.82
CA THR A 161 3.48 1.55 -2.55
C THR A 161 2.84 2.21 -3.76
N ASN A 162 2.97 3.52 -3.89
CA ASN A 162 2.54 4.28 -5.04
C ASN A 162 3.72 4.49 -5.99
N GLY A 163 3.41 4.65 -7.29
CA GLY A 163 4.42 4.86 -8.32
C GLY A 163 4.64 3.65 -9.20
N TYR A 164 5.82 3.56 -9.77
CA TYR A 164 6.13 2.56 -10.77
C TYR A 164 6.62 1.26 -10.13
N TRP A 165 6.06 0.13 -10.55
CA TRP A 165 6.61 -1.18 -10.19
C TRP A 165 7.98 -1.41 -10.84
N ASP A 166 8.16 -0.92 -12.06
CA ASP A 166 9.46 -0.87 -12.74
C ASP A 166 10.18 0.43 -12.38
N ARG A 167 11.22 0.32 -11.58
CA ARG A 167 11.99 1.46 -11.06
C ARG A 167 12.77 2.21 -12.13
N THR A 168 12.93 1.63 -13.31
CA THR A 168 13.57 2.32 -14.45
C THR A 168 12.65 3.36 -15.08
N LEU A 169 11.33 3.23 -14.88
CA LEU A 169 10.33 4.15 -15.40
C LEU A 169 10.05 5.32 -14.46
N GLY A 170 10.37 5.18 -13.17
CA GLY A 170 10.17 6.25 -12.22
C GLY A 170 10.21 5.78 -10.76
N PRO A 171 10.09 6.71 -9.82
CA PRO A 171 10.15 6.41 -8.40
C PRO A 171 8.92 5.66 -7.94
N ALA A 172 9.07 4.95 -6.82
CA ALA A 172 7.96 4.47 -6.05
C ALA A 172 8.14 4.83 -4.58
N VAL A 173 7.03 5.17 -3.96
CA VAL A 173 6.95 5.68 -2.59
C VAL A 173 6.09 4.73 -1.77
N LYS A 174 6.70 4.09 -0.79
CA LYS A 174 5.99 3.33 0.22
C LYS A 174 5.26 4.29 1.14
N LYS A 175 3.99 4.03 1.38
CA LYS A 175 3.14 4.90 2.21
C LYS A 175 3.28 4.53 3.68
N ASP A 176 3.33 5.56 4.53
CA ASP A 176 3.37 5.41 5.98
C ASP A 176 2.03 4.93 6.53
N CYS A 177 2.03 4.40 7.74
CA CYS A 177 0.81 3.96 8.43
C CYS A 177 -0.22 5.09 8.51
N VAL A 178 0.24 6.30 8.81
CA VAL A 178 -0.60 7.50 8.95
C VAL A 178 -1.22 8.01 7.64
N ASN A 179 -0.77 7.53 6.50
CA ASN A 179 -1.43 7.84 5.22
C ASN A 179 -2.81 7.18 5.08
N CYS A 180 -3.05 6.12 5.84
CA CYS A 180 -4.31 5.39 5.80
C CYS A 180 -5.02 5.38 7.16
N HIS A 181 -4.26 5.35 8.26
CA HIS A 181 -4.78 5.31 9.62
C HIS A 181 -4.61 6.67 10.31
N ASP A 182 -5.67 7.16 10.95
CA ASP A 182 -5.52 8.29 11.85
C ASP A 182 -4.78 7.81 13.11
N PRO A 183 -3.65 8.41 13.51
CA PRO A 183 -2.90 7.93 14.66
C PRO A 183 -3.69 8.00 15.98
N HIS A 184 -4.64 8.92 16.09
CA HIS A 184 -5.47 9.11 17.28
C HIS A 184 -6.72 8.23 17.26
N HIS A 185 -7.21 7.86 16.06
CA HIS A 185 -8.36 6.98 15.85
C HIS A 185 -8.08 5.99 14.70
N PRO A 186 -7.16 5.04 14.87
CA PRO A 186 -6.60 4.25 13.77
C PRO A 186 -7.55 3.20 13.17
N LYS A 187 -8.78 3.07 13.69
CA LYS A 187 -9.75 2.12 13.15
C LYS A 187 -10.04 2.42 11.69
N PHE A 188 -9.64 1.50 10.82
CA PHE A 188 -9.89 1.64 9.39
C PHE A 188 -11.36 1.34 9.09
N PRO A 189 -12.07 2.20 8.35
CA PRO A 189 -13.43 1.91 7.94
C PRO A 189 -13.45 0.67 7.04
N GLY A 190 -14.41 -0.22 7.24
CA GLY A 190 -14.61 -1.39 6.39
C GLY A 190 -14.80 -0.94 4.94
N ARG A 191 -14.03 -1.50 4.02
CA ARG A 191 -14.18 -1.26 2.59
C ARG A 191 -14.92 -2.41 1.95
N LYS A 192 -15.80 -2.12 1.00
CA LYS A 192 -16.36 -3.17 0.14
C LYS A 192 -15.21 -3.82 -0.63
N PRO A 193 -15.20 -5.16 -0.76
CA PRO A 193 -14.24 -5.82 -1.63
C PRO A 193 -14.28 -5.22 -3.04
N ALA A 194 -13.13 -5.14 -3.70
CA ALA A 194 -13.10 -4.82 -5.10
C ALA A 194 -13.89 -5.87 -5.89
N PRO A 195 -14.56 -5.50 -6.98
CA PRO A 195 -15.12 -6.50 -7.88
C PRO A 195 -14.06 -7.52 -8.29
N GLY A 196 -14.45 -8.78 -8.38
CA GLY A 196 -13.57 -9.82 -8.91
C GLY A 196 -13.05 -9.45 -10.30
N PRO A 197 -11.94 -10.04 -10.74
CA PRO A 197 -11.44 -9.84 -12.10
C PRO A 197 -12.52 -10.27 -13.11
N HIS A 198 -12.65 -9.49 -14.19
CA HIS A 198 -13.48 -9.91 -15.30
C HIS A 198 -12.92 -11.22 -15.86
N SER A 199 -13.72 -12.29 -15.84
CA SER A 199 -13.33 -13.54 -16.47
C SER A 199 -13.36 -13.37 -18.00
N LEU A 200 -12.39 -13.97 -18.70
CA LEU A 200 -12.40 -14.02 -20.16
C LEU A 200 -13.62 -14.81 -20.72
N HIS A 201 -14.35 -15.50 -19.84
CA HIS A 201 -15.53 -16.29 -20.13
C HIS A 201 -16.72 -15.77 -19.31
N SER A 202 -17.14 -14.54 -19.58
CA SER A 202 -18.27 -13.89 -18.88
C SER A 202 -19.59 -14.66 -18.96
N GLU A 203 -19.72 -15.60 -19.89
CA GLU A 203 -20.95 -16.38 -20.08
C GLU A 203 -21.16 -17.48 -19.04
N ILE A 204 -20.10 -17.92 -18.33
CA ILE A 204 -20.20 -19.00 -17.35
C ILE A 204 -20.73 -18.51 -16.01
N LEU A 205 -20.61 -17.24 -15.69
CA LEU A 205 -20.99 -16.67 -14.39
C LEU A 205 -22.38 -16.03 -14.36
N SER A 206 -23.07 -15.91 -15.48
CA SER A 206 -24.44 -15.36 -15.52
C SER A 206 -25.49 -16.28 -14.85
N GLY A 207 -25.11 -17.49 -14.47
CA GLY A 207 -25.97 -18.44 -13.74
C GLY A 207 -25.76 -18.50 -12.24
N ILE A 208 -24.77 -17.77 -11.67
CA ILE A 208 -24.53 -17.75 -10.24
C ILE A 208 -25.20 -16.48 -9.67
N SER A 209 -26.41 -16.65 -9.19
CA SER A 209 -27.12 -15.63 -8.42
C SER A 209 -26.25 -15.21 -7.24
N PRO A 210 -26.05 -13.90 -6.96
CA PRO A 210 -25.39 -13.47 -5.75
C PRO A 210 -26.17 -14.00 -4.55
N HIS A 211 -25.52 -14.73 -3.68
CA HIS A 211 -26.11 -15.19 -2.44
C HIS A 211 -26.74 -14.00 -1.72
N ALA A 212 -28.04 -14.10 -1.49
CA ALA A 212 -28.75 -13.22 -0.59
C ALA A 212 -28.09 -13.37 0.79
N GLU A 213 -27.60 -12.25 1.31
CA GLU A 213 -27.14 -12.20 2.69
C GLU A 213 -28.30 -12.45 3.65
N PRO A 214 -28.07 -13.14 4.79
CA PRO A 214 -29.04 -13.26 5.87
C PRO A 214 -29.25 -11.95 6.64
#